data_e4ada7355a3f3a05f412b77ad44d0c06
#
_entry.id   e4ada7355a3f3a05f412b77ad44d0c06
#
_cell.length_a   1.000
_cell.length_b   1.000
_cell.length_c   1.000
_cell.angle_alpha   90.00
_cell.angle_beta   90.00
_cell.angle_gamma   90.00
#
_symmetry.space_group_name_H-M   'P 1'
#
loop_
_entity.id
_entity.type
_entity.pdbx_description
1 polymer ?
#
loop_
_entity_poly.entity_id
_entity_poly.type
_entity_poly.pdbx_seq_one_letter_code
_entity_poly.pdbx_strand_id
1 'polypeptide(L)'
;LHRFLHFPEDKLVWDVGHQAYTHKILTGRKEQFATLRKTGGLSGFPKRKESDCDAFDTGHSSTSISAGLGLVQARDLKGENYQVVSVIGDGALTGGMAYEALNNAAELKKNFIIILNDNEMSITRNVGGMSSYLDHIRMAAPYTELKMGVTNALKKIPKVGDGMVDALHKTKSSIKQLVIPGMLFENMGLTYLGPVDGHDMRQLGKVLQEAKRKQGPVLIHVLTEKGRGYEP
;
A
#
# COMPACT_ATOMS: atom_id res chain seq x y z
N LEU A 1 11.00 0.81 -2.18
CA LEU A 1 10.97 1.41 -0.83
C LEU A 1 12.36 1.87 -0.39
N HIS A 2 13.43 1.05 -0.49
CA HIS A 2 14.79 1.39 -0.06
C HIS A 2 15.42 2.61 -0.74
N ARG A 3 14.91 3.06 -1.89
CA ARG A 3 15.28 4.34 -2.53
C ARG A 3 14.45 5.53 -2.06
N PHE A 4 13.43 5.27 -1.24
CA PHE A 4 12.45 6.26 -0.80
C PHE A 4 12.52 6.50 0.71
N LEU A 5 12.85 5.47 1.48
CA LEU A 5 12.97 5.49 2.94
C LEU A 5 14.45 5.55 3.37
N HIS A 6 14.71 6.26 4.46
CA HIS A 6 16.01 6.36 5.12
C HIS A 6 16.01 5.46 6.36
N PHE A 7 16.70 4.32 6.29
CA PHE A 7 16.82 3.39 7.39
C PHE A 7 18.05 3.70 8.27
N PRO A 8 17.98 3.52 9.57
CA PRO A 8 16.88 2.96 10.38
C PRO A 8 15.85 3.99 10.87
N GLU A 9 15.95 5.28 10.50
CA GLU A 9 15.08 6.36 10.98
C GLU A 9 13.62 6.11 10.58
N ASP A 10 13.36 5.94 9.28
CA ASP A 10 12.04 5.60 8.76
C ASP A 10 11.65 4.16 9.12
N LYS A 11 10.38 3.95 9.38
CA LYS A 11 9.87 2.66 9.87
C LYS A 11 9.09 1.94 8.79
N LEU A 12 9.52 0.71 8.47
CA LEU A 12 8.86 -0.19 7.55
C LEU A 12 8.35 -1.41 8.30
N VAL A 13 7.02 -1.61 8.27
CA VAL A 13 6.36 -2.75 8.89
C VAL A 13 5.81 -3.68 7.81
N TRP A 14 6.25 -4.91 7.80
CA TRP A 14 5.79 -5.94 6.88
C TRP A 14 4.66 -6.74 7.50
N ASP A 15 3.59 -6.97 6.75
CA ASP A 15 2.57 -7.93 7.16
C ASP A 15 3.06 -9.36 6.94
N VAL A 16 2.87 -10.23 7.92
CA VAL A 16 3.49 -11.56 8.00
C VAL A 16 5.03 -11.48 7.93
N GLY A 17 5.58 -10.85 6.90
CA GLY A 17 7.00 -10.62 6.71
C GLY A 17 7.72 -11.71 5.91
N HIS A 18 7.02 -12.68 5.34
CA HIS A 18 7.61 -13.74 4.49
C HIS A 18 8.20 -13.21 3.18
N GLN A 19 7.81 -12.01 2.75
CA GLN A 19 8.31 -11.33 1.54
C GLN A 19 9.44 -10.33 1.84
N ALA A 20 9.98 -10.29 3.05
CA ALA A 20 10.99 -9.32 3.48
C ALA A 20 12.44 -9.72 3.15
N TYR A 21 12.68 -10.74 2.32
CA TYR A 21 14.05 -11.20 2.03
C TYR A 21 14.89 -10.15 1.33
N THR A 22 14.33 -9.45 0.35
CA THR A 22 15.03 -8.34 -0.31
C THR A 22 15.38 -7.23 0.69
N HIS A 23 14.49 -6.93 1.65
CA HIS A 23 14.76 -5.99 2.72
C HIS A 23 15.96 -6.44 3.56
N LYS A 24 16.01 -7.71 3.96
CA LYS A 24 17.15 -8.27 4.71
C LYS A 24 18.47 -8.18 3.94
N ILE A 25 18.45 -8.50 2.64
CA ILE A 25 19.63 -8.38 1.76
C ILE A 25 20.12 -6.95 1.71
N LEU A 26 19.23 -5.99 1.47
CA LEU A 26 19.55 -4.56 1.31
C LEU A 26 19.96 -3.88 2.63
N THR A 27 19.66 -4.52 3.77
CA THR A 27 20.04 -4.06 5.12
C THR A 27 21.23 -4.84 5.70
N GLY A 28 22.08 -5.42 4.83
CA GLY A 28 23.40 -5.95 5.19
C GLY A 28 23.42 -7.41 5.62
N ARG A 29 22.31 -8.15 5.50
CA ARG A 29 22.22 -9.56 5.95
C ARG A 29 22.39 -10.60 4.85
N LYS A 30 22.86 -10.20 3.65
CA LYS A 30 23.02 -11.08 2.49
C LYS A 30 23.82 -12.35 2.80
N GLU A 31 24.96 -12.20 3.44
CA GLU A 31 25.87 -13.33 3.73
C GLU A 31 25.29 -14.33 4.74
N GLN A 32 24.29 -13.92 5.52
CA GLN A 32 23.63 -14.78 6.50
C GLN A 32 22.56 -15.69 5.89
N PHE A 33 22.24 -15.53 4.60
CA PHE A 33 21.17 -16.31 3.95
C PHE A 33 21.45 -17.82 3.88
N ALA A 34 22.70 -18.25 3.97
CA ALA A 34 23.05 -19.67 4.12
C ALA A 34 22.46 -20.32 5.38
N THR A 35 22.11 -19.50 6.40
CA THR A 35 21.52 -19.93 7.67
C THR A 35 20.02 -19.62 7.77
N LEU A 36 19.40 -19.15 6.68
CA LEU A 36 17.99 -18.75 6.67
C LEU A 36 17.08 -19.90 7.16
N ARG A 37 16.22 -19.58 8.14
CA ARG A 37 15.27 -20.51 8.77
C ARG A 37 15.91 -21.70 9.51
N LYS A 38 17.21 -21.68 9.74
CA LYS A 38 17.89 -22.67 10.57
C LYS A 38 17.92 -22.23 12.04
N THR A 39 18.00 -23.18 12.97
CA THR A 39 18.12 -22.90 14.41
C THR A 39 19.34 -22.03 14.67
N GLY A 40 19.16 -20.92 15.37
CA GLY A 40 20.23 -19.96 15.64
C GLY A 40 20.67 -19.10 14.45
N GLY A 41 20.11 -19.33 13.26
CA GLY A 41 20.40 -18.58 12.03
C GLY A 41 19.43 -17.42 11.79
N LEU A 42 19.47 -16.92 10.55
CA LEU A 42 18.63 -15.81 10.09
C LEU A 42 17.15 -16.20 10.09
N SER A 43 16.30 -15.39 10.73
CA SER A 43 14.86 -15.59 10.75
C SER A 43 14.26 -15.42 9.34
N GLY A 44 13.22 -16.21 9.03
CA GLY A 44 12.41 -16.03 7.82
C GLY A 44 11.52 -14.79 7.82
N PHE A 45 11.48 -14.06 8.95
CA PHE A 45 10.65 -12.86 9.15
C PHE A 45 11.52 -11.72 9.71
N PRO A 46 11.11 -10.44 9.55
CA PRO A 46 11.75 -9.32 10.22
C PRO A 46 11.84 -9.52 11.72
N LYS A 47 13.00 -9.22 12.30
CA LYS A 47 13.28 -9.31 13.73
C LYS A 47 14.17 -8.18 14.19
N ARG A 48 13.69 -7.37 15.14
CA ARG A 48 14.43 -6.23 15.71
C ARG A 48 15.79 -6.61 16.28
N LYS A 49 15.92 -7.84 16.80
CA LYS A 49 17.20 -8.37 17.29
C LYS A 49 18.24 -8.62 16.19
N GLU A 50 17.84 -8.65 14.93
CA GLU A 50 18.73 -8.90 13.79
C GLU A 50 19.20 -7.62 13.11
N SER A 51 18.41 -6.55 13.18
CA SER A 51 18.74 -5.28 12.54
C SER A 51 17.87 -4.15 13.06
N ASP A 52 18.45 -2.97 13.27
CA ASP A 52 17.72 -1.74 13.62
C ASP A 52 16.79 -1.27 12.49
N CYS A 53 17.00 -1.79 11.28
CA CYS A 53 16.11 -1.56 10.14
C CYS A 53 14.80 -2.35 10.21
N ASP A 54 14.69 -3.34 11.08
CA ASP A 54 13.46 -4.11 11.31
C ASP A 54 12.63 -3.44 12.40
N ALA A 55 11.66 -2.61 12.01
CA ALA A 55 10.89 -1.79 12.95
C ALA A 55 9.97 -2.62 13.88
N PHE A 56 9.60 -3.84 13.48
CA PHE A 56 8.67 -4.69 14.22
C PHE A 56 8.97 -6.17 14.00
N ASP A 57 8.76 -6.98 15.04
CA ASP A 57 8.87 -8.45 14.95
C ASP A 57 7.59 -9.00 14.34
N THR A 58 7.66 -9.47 13.11
CA THR A 58 6.49 -9.94 12.36
C THR A 58 6.43 -11.46 12.25
N GLY A 59 5.31 -11.99 11.75
CA GLY A 59 5.04 -13.41 11.57
C GLY A 59 3.55 -13.70 11.45
N HIS A 60 2.70 -12.96 12.16
CA HIS A 60 1.24 -13.09 12.09
C HIS A 60 0.66 -12.17 11.00
N SER A 61 -0.41 -12.62 10.32
CA SER A 61 -1.11 -11.83 9.31
C SER A 61 -1.97 -10.72 9.93
N SER A 62 -2.27 -9.69 9.15
CA SER A 62 -3.19 -8.59 9.45
C SER A 62 -2.73 -7.63 10.55
N THR A 63 -1.46 -7.69 10.97
CA THR A 63 -0.93 -6.92 12.10
C THR A 63 -0.19 -5.64 11.68
N SER A 64 0.24 -5.54 10.43
CA SER A 64 1.16 -4.48 10.00
C SER A 64 0.58 -3.07 10.10
N ILE A 65 -0.70 -2.89 9.76
CA ILE A 65 -1.35 -1.58 9.82
C ILE A 65 -1.48 -1.13 11.27
N SER A 66 -1.91 -2.01 12.17
CA SER A 66 -2.06 -1.72 13.59
C SER A 66 -0.71 -1.37 14.24
N ALA A 67 0.34 -2.16 13.96
CA ALA A 67 1.68 -1.89 14.46
C ALA A 67 2.26 -0.58 13.89
N GLY A 68 2.06 -0.33 12.59
CA GLY A 68 2.45 0.92 11.93
C GLY A 68 1.74 2.13 12.54
N LEU A 69 0.45 2.02 12.81
CA LEU A 69 -0.32 3.07 13.47
C LEU A 69 0.20 3.39 14.88
N GLY A 70 0.59 2.37 15.64
CA GLY A 70 1.25 2.56 16.93
C GLY A 70 2.56 3.34 16.82
N LEU A 71 3.37 3.05 15.78
CA LEU A 71 4.61 3.82 15.50
C LEU A 71 4.31 5.26 15.07
N VAL A 72 3.26 5.49 14.29
CA VAL A 72 2.79 6.84 13.92
C VAL A 72 2.41 7.64 15.17
N GLN A 73 1.64 7.05 16.07
CA GLN A 73 1.27 7.69 17.32
C GLN A 73 2.47 7.99 18.21
N ALA A 74 3.40 7.05 18.34
CA ALA A 74 4.62 7.24 19.11
C ALA A 74 5.50 8.37 18.55
N ARG A 75 5.64 8.42 17.21
CA ARG A 75 6.34 9.50 16.48
C ARG A 75 5.75 10.88 16.83
N ASP A 76 4.44 11.01 16.68
CA ASP A 76 3.75 12.28 16.87
C ASP A 76 3.79 12.73 18.34
N LEU A 77 3.62 11.80 19.30
CA LEU A 77 3.73 12.11 20.74
C LEU A 77 5.12 12.58 21.15
N LYS A 78 6.16 12.06 20.48
CA LYS A 78 7.55 12.47 20.71
C LYS A 78 7.96 13.72 19.94
N GLY A 79 7.13 14.22 19.03
CA GLY A 79 7.49 15.33 18.12
C GLY A 79 8.56 14.95 17.10
N GLU A 80 8.73 13.65 16.81
CA GLU A 80 9.68 13.14 15.83
C GLU A 80 9.09 13.25 14.41
N ASN A 81 9.96 13.24 13.39
CA ASN A 81 9.53 13.40 11.99
C ASN A 81 10.19 12.34 11.09
N TYR A 82 9.67 11.13 11.12
CA TYR A 82 10.07 10.04 10.23
C TYR A 82 8.86 9.45 9.51
N GLN A 83 9.10 8.77 8.39
CA GLN A 83 8.05 8.09 7.66
C GLN A 83 7.71 6.75 8.32
N VAL A 84 6.44 6.41 8.34
CA VAL A 84 5.97 5.07 8.70
C VAL A 84 5.24 4.48 7.51
N VAL A 85 5.69 3.31 7.08
CA VAL A 85 5.11 2.58 5.95
C VAL A 85 4.76 1.17 6.40
N SER A 86 3.51 0.75 6.20
CA SER A 86 3.09 -0.64 6.36
C SER A 86 2.84 -1.27 5.00
N VAL A 87 3.34 -2.48 4.79
CA VAL A 87 3.10 -3.28 3.58
C VAL A 87 2.25 -4.47 3.96
N ILE A 88 1.06 -4.56 3.37
CA ILE A 88 0.09 -5.63 3.61
C ILE A 88 -0.27 -6.30 2.29
N GLY A 89 -0.38 -7.63 2.28
CA GLY A 89 -0.91 -8.38 1.15
C GLY A 89 -2.44 -8.38 1.12
N ASP A 90 -3.00 -8.57 -0.06
CA ASP A 90 -4.45 -8.69 -0.31
C ASP A 90 -5.10 -9.80 0.55
N GLY A 91 -4.45 -10.96 0.68
CA GLY A 91 -4.91 -12.02 1.57
C GLY A 91 -4.92 -11.61 3.06
N ALA A 92 -3.90 -10.92 3.53
CA ALA A 92 -3.82 -10.43 4.91
C ALA A 92 -4.80 -9.29 5.18
N LEU A 93 -5.16 -8.50 4.17
CA LEU A 93 -6.16 -7.45 4.27
C LEU A 93 -7.56 -8.00 4.57
N THR A 94 -7.84 -9.28 4.35
CA THR A 94 -9.14 -9.89 4.69
C THR A 94 -9.36 -10.07 6.19
N GLY A 95 -8.34 -9.92 7.02
CA GLY A 95 -8.43 -10.08 8.47
C GLY A 95 -9.06 -8.87 9.18
N GLY A 96 -9.89 -9.12 10.21
CA GLY A 96 -10.62 -8.07 10.94
C GLY A 96 -9.73 -7.01 11.55
N MET A 97 -8.57 -7.39 12.11
CA MET A 97 -7.60 -6.46 12.70
C MET A 97 -7.12 -5.38 11.70
N ALA A 98 -6.97 -5.73 10.42
CA ALA A 98 -6.60 -4.77 9.39
C ALA A 98 -7.68 -3.68 9.22
N TYR A 99 -8.97 -4.06 9.27
CA TYR A 99 -10.08 -3.08 9.19
C TYR A 99 -10.17 -2.20 10.42
N GLU A 100 -10.01 -2.76 11.60
CA GLU A 100 -9.96 -1.98 12.84
C GLU A 100 -8.84 -0.93 12.79
N ALA A 101 -7.66 -1.34 12.30
CA ALA A 101 -6.53 -0.43 12.14
C ALA A 101 -6.78 0.65 11.08
N LEU A 102 -7.39 0.30 9.93
CA LEU A 102 -7.77 1.28 8.88
C LEU A 102 -8.80 2.28 9.42
N ASN A 103 -9.81 1.82 10.15
CA ASN A 103 -10.80 2.68 10.78
C ASN A 103 -10.15 3.68 11.76
N ASN A 104 -9.23 3.22 12.61
CA ASN A 104 -8.51 4.09 13.52
C ASN A 104 -7.55 5.05 12.78
N ALA A 105 -6.88 4.60 11.73
CA ALA A 105 -6.00 5.46 10.92
C ALA A 105 -6.78 6.62 10.27
N ALA A 106 -7.98 6.32 9.77
CA ALA A 106 -8.87 7.29 9.17
C ALA A 106 -9.33 8.37 10.18
N GLU A 107 -9.67 7.97 11.41
CA GLU A 107 -10.08 8.89 12.48
C GLU A 107 -8.92 9.77 12.94
N LEU A 108 -7.74 9.18 13.13
CA LEU A 108 -6.56 9.90 13.63
C LEU A 108 -5.98 10.89 12.62
N LYS A 109 -6.22 10.71 11.33
CA LYS A 109 -5.79 11.60 10.22
C LYS A 109 -4.30 11.94 10.24
N LYS A 110 -3.46 11.03 10.73
CA LYS A 110 -2.01 11.19 10.81
C LYS A 110 -1.32 10.73 9.54
N ASN A 111 -0.16 11.31 9.22
CA ASN A 111 0.61 10.90 8.05
C ASN A 111 1.11 9.46 8.21
N PHE A 112 0.55 8.57 7.42
CA PHE A 112 0.81 7.14 7.43
C PHE A 112 0.64 6.57 6.02
N ILE A 113 1.61 5.82 5.54
CA ILE A 113 1.55 5.20 4.21
C ILE A 113 1.28 3.71 4.37
N ILE A 114 0.21 3.24 3.75
CA ILE A 114 -0.18 1.83 3.71
C ILE A 114 -0.05 1.37 2.26
N ILE A 115 0.73 0.32 2.01
CA ILE A 115 0.90 -0.26 0.69
C ILE A 115 0.17 -1.59 0.67
N LEU A 116 -0.90 -1.65 -0.11
CA LEU A 116 -1.60 -2.89 -0.43
C LEU A 116 -0.90 -3.55 -1.63
N ASN A 117 -0.18 -4.63 -1.37
CA ASN A 117 0.43 -5.46 -2.39
C ASN A 117 -0.55 -6.54 -2.82
N ASP A 118 -1.19 -6.33 -3.96
CA ASP A 118 -2.23 -7.18 -4.50
C ASP A 118 -1.68 -8.07 -5.62
N ASN A 119 -1.65 -9.37 -5.40
CA ASN A 119 -1.22 -10.39 -6.36
C ASN A 119 -2.23 -11.55 -6.53
N GLU A 120 -3.47 -11.37 -6.05
CA GLU A 120 -4.56 -12.36 -6.08
C GLU A 120 -4.31 -13.64 -5.28
N MET A 121 -3.21 -13.71 -4.56
CA MET A 121 -2.73 -14.94 -3.95
C MET A 121 -2.41 -14.74 -2.47
N SER A 122 -2.98 -15.62 -1.67
CA SER A 122 -2.43 -15.95 -0.36
C SER A 122 -1.64 -17.27 -0.44
N ILE A 123 -1.99 -18.28 0.36
CA ILE A 123 -1.51 -19.68 0.12
C ILE A 123 -2.25 -20.28 -1.08
N THR A 124 -3.56 -19.95 -1.21
CA THR A 124 -4.44 -20.27 -2.34
C THR A 124 -5.04 -18.97 -2.88
N ARG A 125 -5.91 -19.03 -3.89
CA ARG A 125 -6.68 -17.86 -4.33
C ARG A 125 -7.48 -17.30 -3.16
N ASN A 126 -7.51 -15.97 -3.08
CA ASN A 126 -8.30 -15.30 -2.05
C ASN A 126 -9.80 -15.53 -2.27
N VAL A 127 -10.56 -15.54 -1.17
CA VAL A 127 -12.01 -15.73 -1.19
C VAL A 127 -12.69 -14.65 -0.34
N GLY A 128 -13.97 -14.42 -0.62
CA GLY A 128 -14.80 -13.49 0.16
C GLY A 128 -15.02 -12.13 -0.50
N GLY A 129 -15.86 -11.32 0.14
CA GLY A 129 -16.32 -10.04 -0.41
C GLY A 129 -15.20 -9.04 -0.69
N MET A 130 -14.13 -9.03 0.12
CA MET A 130 -12.97 -8.16 -0.11
C MET A 130 -12.18 -8.59 -1.34
N SER A 131 -11.97 -9.88 -1.55
CA SER A 131 -11.32 -10.39 -2.76
C SER A 131 -12.12 -9.96 -4.00
N SER A 132 -13.43 -10.20 -3.99
CA SER A 132 -14.31 -9.77 -5.08
C SER A 132 -14.26 -8.26 -5.31
N TYR A 133 -14.17 -7.44 -4.26
CA TYR A 133 -14.04 -5.99 -4.36
C TYR A 133 -12.71 -5.59 -5.02
N LEU A 134 -11.58 -6.20 -4.62
CA LEU A 134 -10.28 -5.94 -5.22
C LEU A 134 -10.23 -6.38 -6.69
N ASP A 135 -10.86 -7.52 -7.03
CA ASP A 135 -11.00 -7.98 -8.42
C ASP A 135 -11.75 -6.97 -9.29
N HIS A 136 -12.84 -6.38 -8.78
CA HIS A 136 -13.56 -5.32 -9.50
C HIS A 136 -12.70 -4.07 -9.71
N ILE A 137 -11.93 -3.66 -8.70
CA ILE A 137 -11.00 -2.53 -8.82
C ILE A 137 -9.97 -2.80 -9.92
N ARG A 138 -9.40 -4.00 -9.94
CA ARG A 138 -8.37 -4.41 -10.91
C ARG A 138 -8.91 -4.40 -12.33
N MET A 139 -10.10 -4.94 -12.55
CA MET A 139 -10.76 -4.93 -13.87
C MET A 139 -11.14 -3.52 -14.34
N ALA A 140 -11.39 -2.61 -13.41
CA ALA A 140 -11.72 -1.21 -13.72
C ALA A 140 -10.48 -0.33 -13.99
N ALA A 141 -9.27 -0.79 -13.69
CA ALA A 141 -8.04 -0.01 -13.82
C ALA A 141 -7.80 0.52 -15.24
N PRO A 142 -7.92 -0.27 -16.32
CA PRO A 142 -7.76 0.22 -17.70
C PRO A 142 -8.76 1.32 -18.06
N TYR A 143 -10.01 1.20 -17.58
CA TYR A 143 -11.06 2.19 -17.79
C TYR A 143 -10.77 3.50 -17.05
N THR A 144 -10.21 3.41 -15.85
CA THR A 144 -9.86 4.58 -15.03
C THR A 144 -8.72 5.38 -15.64
N GLU A 145 -7.69 4.72 -16.18
CA GLU A 145 -6.60 5.38 -16.91
C GLU A 145 -7.10 6.10 -18.17
N LEU A 146 -7.97 5.45 -18.95
CA LEU A 146 -8.60 6.04 -20.12
C LEU A 146 -9.43 7.27 -19.74
N LYS A 147 -10.20 7.20 -18.67
CA LYS A 147 -11.05 8.30 -18.18
C LYS A 147 -10.22 9.48 -17.68
N MET A 148 -9.13 9.25 -16.96
CA MET A 148 -8.21 10.31 -16.53
C MET A 148 -7.52 10.96 -17.75
N GLY A 149 -7.11 10.17 -18.72
CA GLY A 149 -6.55 10.65 -19.99
C GLY A 149 -7.51 11.58 -20.73
N VAL A 150 -8.76 11.18 -20.88
CA VAL A 150 -9.84 11.97 -21.53
C VAL A 150 -10.14 13.24 -20.72
N THR A 151 -10.26 13.16 -19.40
CA THR A 151 -10.53 14.33 -18.55
C THR A 151 -9.38 15.34 -18.61
N ASN A 152 -8.14 14.89 -18.61
CA ASN A 152 -6.96 15.75 -18.73
C ASN A 152 -6.81 16.35 -20.13
N ALA A 153 -7.23 15.64 -21.19
CA ALA A 153 -7.26 16.16 -22.54
C ALA A 153 -8.36 17.25 -22.70
N LEU A 154 -9.54 17.03 -22.11
CA LEU A 154 -10.65 18.00 -22.14
C LEU A 154 -10.29 19.28 -21.37
N LYS A 155 -9.60 19.21 -20.25
CA LYS A 155 -9.12 20.39 -19.49
C LYS A 155 -8.09 21.24 -20.25
N LYS A 156 -7.45 20.71 -21.27
CA LYS A 156 -6.49 21.43 -22.11
C LYS A 156 -7.14 22.23 -23.26
N ILE A 157 -8.47 22.10 -23.46
CA ILE A 157 -9.18 22.84 -24.51
C ILE A 157 -9.65 24.20 -23.94
N PRO A 158 -9.06 25.33 -24.37
CA PRO A 158 -9.46 26.65 -23.88
C PRO A 158 -10.91 26.96 -24.26
N LYS A 159 -11.71 27.50 -23.32
CA LYS A 159 -13.11 27.96 -23.46
C LYS A 159 -14.22 26.88 -23.43
N VAL A 160 -13.93 25.59 -23.42
CA VAL A 160 -14.98 24.55 -23.38
C VAL A 160 -14.86 23.68 -22.11
N GLY A 161 -13.69 23.68 -21.46
CA GLY A 161 -13.33 22.70 -20.42
C GLY A 161 -14.15 22.79 -19.15
N ASP A 162 -14.36 24.00 -18.60
CA ASP A 162 -14.91 24.14 -17.24
C ASP A 162 -16.41 23.85 -17.19
N GLY A 163 -17.20 24.33 -18.19
CA GLY A 163 -18.63 24.07 -18.25
C GLY A 163 -18.99 22.61 -18.55
N MET A 164 -18.15 21.91 -19.34
CA MET A 164 -18.33 20.49 -19.64
C MET A 164 -17.87 19.59 -18.48
N VAL A 165 -16.83 19.99 -17.77
CA VAL A 165 -16.38 19.32 -16.55
C VAL A 165 -17.42 19.45 -15.45
N ASP A 166 -18.06 20.61 -15.28
CA ASP A 166 -19.17 20.82 -14.33
C ASP A 166 -20.43 20.06 -14.72
N ALA A 167 -20.77 19.96 -16.02
CA ALA A 167 -21.87 19.12 -16.51
C ALA A 167 -21.60 17.64 -16.26
N LEU A 168 -20.36 17.17 -16.50
CA LEU A 168 -19.91 15.82 -16.15
C LEU A 168 -19.93 15.57 -14.65
N HIS A 169 -19.59 16.56 -13.82
CA HIS A 169 -19.71 16.47 -12.36
C HIS A 169 -21.15 16.43 -11.87
N LYS A 170 -22.08 17.12 -12.53
CA LYS A 170 -23.52 17.08 -12.20
C LYS A 170 -24.19 15.78 -12.67
N THR A 171 -23.74 15.18 -13.76
CA THR A 171 -24.19 13.85 -14.23
C THR A 171 -23.62 12.70 -13.36
N LYS A 172 -22.59 12.98 -12.52
CA LYS A 172 -22.02 12.03 -11.56
C LYS A 172 -23.02 11.49 -10.52
N SER A 173 -24.13 12.18 -10.25
CA SER A 173 -25.14 11.65 -9.32
C SER A 173 -25.87 10.41 -9.84
N SER A 174 -25.93 10.23 -11.16
CA SER A 174 -26.56 9.05 -11.79
C SER A 174 -25.55 7.94 -12.15
N ILE A 175 -24.25 8.26 -12.20
CA ILE A 175 -23.15 7.31 -12.48
C ILE A 175 -22.54 6.77 -11.17
N LYS A 176 -23.04 7.16 -10.01
CA LYS A 176 -22.59 6.69 -8.68
C LYS A 176 -22.74 5.18 -8.43
N GLN A 177 -23.31 4.42 -9.35
CA GLN A 177 -23.38 2.95 -9.29
C GLN A 177 -22.23 2.25 -10.03
N LEU A 178 -21.38 2.98 -10.74
CA LEU A 178 -20.14 2.41 -11.26
C LEU A 178 -19.13 2.41 -10.11
N VAL A 179 -18.70 1.22 -9.71
CA VAL A 179 -17.66 1.02 -8.69
C VAL A 179 -16.44 1.85 -9.06
N ILE A 180 -16.26 2.98 -8.38
CA ILE A 180 -15.05 3.79 -8.53
C ILE A 180 -13.95 3.06 -7.75
N PRO A 181 -12.82 2.72 -8.38
CA PRO A 181 -11.71 2.08 -7.68
C PRO A 181 -11.36 2.83 -6.40
N GLY A 182 -11.21 2.10 -5.30
CA GLY A 182 -10.82 2.68 -4.02
C GLY A 182 -11.93 3.35 -3.20
N MET A 183 -13.17 3.41 -3.68
CA MET A 183 -14.28 4.10 -3.00
C MET A 183 -14.46 3.63 -1.54
N LEU A 184 -14.27 2.34 -1.24
CA LEU A 184 -14.36 1.83 0.13
C LEU A 184 -13.35 2.55 1.04
N PHE A 185 -12.08 2.63 0.63
CA PHE A 185 -11.03 3.25 1.41
C PHE A 185 -11.22 4.77 1.53
N GLU A 186 -11.67 5.42 0.45
CA GLU A 186 -11.97 6.86 0.46
C GLU A 186 -13.17 7.18 1.36
N ASN A 187 -14.22 6.35 1.34
CA ASN A 187 -15.38 6.49 2.24
C ASN A 187 -15.00 6.25 3.70
N MET A 188 -13.98 5.45 3.98
CA MET A 188 -13.40 5.31 5.32
C MET A 188 -12.58 6.53 5.74
N GLY A 189 -12.18 7.41 4.83
CA GLY A 189 -11.39 8.61 5.12
C GLY A 189 -9.90 8.50 4.80
N LEU A 190 -9.47 7.47 4.05
CA LEU A 190 -8.11 7.36 3.54
C LEU A 190 -7.98 7.99 2.16
N THR A 191 -6.82 8.55 1.84
CA THR A 191 -6.50 8.91 0.45
C THR A 191 -6.11 7.63 -0.29
N TYR A 192 -6.86 7.27 -1.34
CA TYR A 192 -6.55 6.11 -2.17
C TYR A 192 -5.73 6.54 -3.40
N LEU A 193 -4.61 5.85 -3.65
CA LEU A 193 -3.76 6.02 -4.82
C LEU A 193 -3.61 4.67 -5.53
N GLY A 194 -4.04 4.59 -6.76
CA GLY A 194 -3.91 3.37 -7.56
C GLY A 194 -5.20 2.96 -8.29
N PRO A 195 -5.24 1.73 -8.79
CA PRO A 195 -4.17 0.74 -8.74
C PRO A 195 -2.99 1.10 -9.64
N VAL A 196 -1.76 0.74 -9.24
CA VAL A 196 -0.53 0.98 -9.99
C VAL A 196 0.24 -0.30 -10.24
N ASP A 197 0.93 -0.40 -11.38
CA ASP A 197 1.79 -1.55 -11.68
C ASP A 197 3.02 -1.53 -10.76
N GLY A 198 3.13 -2.54 -9.87
CA GLY A 198 4.25 -2.70 -8.94
C GLY A 198 5.56 -3.10 -9.61
N HIS A 199 5.53 -3.48 -10.88
CA HIS A 199 6.71 -3.80 -11.68
C HIS A 199 7.20 -2.61 -12.52
N ASP A 200 6.39 -1.53 -12.65
CA ASP A 200 6.86 -0.24 -13.18
C ASP A 200 7.47 0.63 -12.09
N MET A 201 8.80 0.56 -11.97
CA MET A 201 9.57 1.32 -10.98
C MET A 201 9.42 2.85 -11.11
N ARG A 202 9.12 3.37 -12.31
CA ARG A 202 8.95 4.81 -12.53
C ARG A 202 7.60 5.26 -12.01
N GLN A 203 6.54 4.52 -12.34
CA GLN A 203 5.18 4.80 -11.85
C GLN A 203 5.12 4.67 -10.33
N LEU A 204 5.65 3.57 -9.78
CA LEU A 204 5.68 3.32 -8.34
C LEU A 204 6.44 4.43 -7.60
N GLY A 205 7.59 4.87 -8.13
CA GLY A 205 8.36 5.98 -7.55
C GLY A 205 7.59 7.29 -7.50
N LYS A 206 6.83 7.64 -8.56
CA LYS A 206 5.98 8.85 -8.59
C LYS A 206 4.87 8.77 -7.55
N VAL A 207 4.19 7.64 -7.44
CA VAL A 207 3.08 7.45 -6.49
C VAL A 207 3.57 7.49 -5.04
N LEU A 208 4.72 6.89 -4.74
CA LEU A 208 5.34 6.99 -3.42
C LEU A 208 5.70 8.44 -3.04
N GLN A 209 6.23 9.21 -3.99
CA GLN A 209 6.52 10.63 -3.77
C GLN A 209 5.23 11.45 -3.58
N GLU A 210 4.18 11.14 -4.31
CA GLU A 210 2.87 11.75 -4.13
C GLU A 210 2.30 11.44 -2.75
N ALA A 211 2.33 10.18 -2.32
CA ALA A 211 1.88 9.76 -1.01
C ALA A 211 2.58 10.51 0.13
N LYS A 212 3.91 10.73 0.01
CA LYS A 212 4.69 11.48 1.00
C LYS A 212 4.24 12.94 1.16
N ARG A 213 3.66 13.53 0.12
CA ARG A 213 3.18 14.93 0.13
C ARG A 213 1.76 15.09 0.64
N LYS A 214 1.00 13.98 0.71
CA LYS A 214 -0.38 14.01 1.21
C LYS A 214 -0.41 14.17 2.72
N GLN A 215 -1.43 14.83 3.20
CA GLN A 215 -1.77 14.92 4.61
C GLN A 215 -2.71 13.77 4.97
N GLY A 216 -2.50 13.14 6.12
CA GLY A 216 -3.33 12.03 6.59
C GLY A 216 -2.90 10.65 6.06
N PRO A 217 -3.72 9.61 6.31
CA PRO A 217 -3.41 8.26 5.90
C PRO A 217 -3.61 8.05 4.40
N VAL A 218 -2.64 7.42 3.75
CA VAL A 218 -2.66 7.11 2.32
C VAL A 218 -2.58 5.61 2.13
N LEU A 219 -3.48 5.06 1.32
CA LEU A 219 -3.41 3.68 0.86
C LEU A 219 -2.98 3.66 -0.62
N ILE A 220 -1.84 3.04 -0.90
CA ILE A 220 -1.34 2.81 -2.26
C ILE A 220 -1.68 1.38 -2.63
N HIS A 221 -2.52 1.19 -3.65
CA HIS A 221 -2.86 -0.11 -4.19
C HIS A 221 -1.89 -0.48 -5.33
N VAL A 222 -1.08 -1.50 -5.11
CA VAL A 222 -0.01 -1.94 -6.01
C VAL A 222 -0.33 -3.33 -6.54
N LEU A 223 -0.46 -3.46 -7.84
CA LEU A 223 -0.67 -4.74 -8.51
C LEU A 223 0.68 -5.40 -8.78
N THR A 224 0.83 -6.64 -8.36
CA THR A 224 2.04 -7.43 -8.60
C THR A 224 1.69 -8.83 -9.11
N GLU A 225 2.66 -9.45 -9.75
CA GLU A 225 2.59 -10.84 -10.18
C GLU A 225 3.55 -11.68 -9.34
N LYS A 226 3.03 -12.69 -8.66
CA LYS A 226 3.84 -13.57 -7.83
C LYS A 226 4.78 -14.41 -8.69
N GLY A 227 6.09 -14.35 -8.40
CA GLY A 227 7.10 -15.09 -9.15
C GLY A 227 7.52 -14.46 -10.47
N ARG A 228 7.11 -13.22 -10.78
CA ARG A 228 7.50 -12.54 -12.01
C ARG A 228 9.02 -12.53 -12.21
N GLY A 229 9.44 -12.95 -13.39
CA GLY A 229 10.86 -13.05 -13.75
C GLY A 229 11.53 -14.35 -13.32
N TYR A 230 10.78 -15.28 -12.72
CA TYR A 230 11.21 -16.64 -12.40
C TYR A 230 10.40 -17.64 -13.20
N GLU A 231 11.08 -18.45 -13.98
CA GLU A 231 10.50 -19.62 -14.65
C GLU A 231 10.81 -20.84 -13.78
N PRO A 232 9.78 -21.53 -13.22
CA PRO A 232 9.97 -22.68 -12.35
C PRO A 232 10.45 -23.92 -13.11
#